data_5f7618c8ee150f6210f5b90600c3d387
#
_entry.id   5f7618c8ee150f6210f5b90600c3d387
#
_cell.length_a   1.000
_cell.length_b   1.000
_cell.length_c   1.000
_cell.angle_alpha   90.00
_cell.angle_beta   90.00
_cell.angle_gamma   90.00
#
_symmetry.space_group_name_H-M   'P 1'
#
loop_
_entity.id
_entity.type
_entity.pdbx_description
1 polymer ?
#
loop_
_entity_poly.entity_id
_entity_poly.type
_entity_poly.pdbx_seq_one_letter_code
_entity_poly.pdbx_strand_id
1 'polypeptide(L)'
;MTSRIDMNCDMGESYGAWTMGNDAAVLQYVSSANIACGFHGGDPATMRKTVAAAVKQGVALGAHPSLQDLAGFGRRVIQITPDEAYDIVVYQIGALAGVAASQGARLHHVKAHGALYNMAARDEGLSRAICQAVKDVDASLILYGLAGSKLIDAARAIGLAAVSYTHLRAHETGRN
;
A
#
# COMPACT_ATOMS: atom_id res chain seq x y z
N MET A 1 -17.97 -0.17 24.82
CA MET A 1 -17.22 0.23 23.60
C MET A 1 -17.27 -0.94 22.64
N THR A 2 -17.83 -0.79 21.46
CA THR A 2 -17.80 -1.82 20.42
C THR A 2 -16.41 -1.85 19.79
N SER A 3 -15.69 -2.96 19.94
CA SER A 3 -14.43 -3.18 19.23
C SER A 3 -14.71 -3.23 17.72
N ARG A 4 -13.95 -2.44 16.93
CA ARG A 4 -14.01 -2.49 15.47
C ARG A 4 -12.72 -3.09 14.94
N ILE A 5 -12.84 -3.94 13.93
CA ILE A 5 -11.71 -4.53 13.21
C ILE A 5 -11.65 -3.83 11.86
N ASP A 6 -10.45 -3.40 11.45
CA ASP A 6 -10.20 -2.93 10.09
C ASP A 6 -9.97 -4.15 9.17
N MET A 7 -10.86 -4.33 8.20
CA MET A 7 -10.70 -5.31 7.13
C MET A 7 -10.05 -4.61 5.95
N ASN A 8 -8.80 -4.97 5.67
CA ASN A 8 -7.93 -4.32 4.70
C ASN A 8 -7.65 -5.27 3.52
N CYS A 9 -7.71 -4.76 2.29
CA CYS A 9 -7.45 -5.53 1.07
C CYS A 9 -6.62 -4.75 0.06
N ASP A 10 -5.74 -5.46 -0.67
CA ASP A 10 -4.99 -4.92 -1.80
C ASP A 10 -5.91 -4.88 -3.04
N MET A 11 -5.94 -3.77 -3.77
CA MET A 11 -6.88 -3.50 -4.85
C MET A 11 -6.26 -2.65 -5.97
N GLY A 12 -6.98 -2.57 -7.09
CA GLY A 12 -6.56 -1.76 -8.22
C GLY A 12 -5.31 -2.28 -8.89
N GLU A 13 -5.08 -3.59 -8.85
CA GLU A 13 -3.86 -4.22 -9.34
C GLU A 13 -3.92 -4.66 -10.81
N SER A 14 -5.06 -4.50 -11.48
CA SER A 14 -5.18 -4.66 -12.94
C SER A 14 -4.29 -3.66 -13.68
N TYR A 15 -3.82 -4.02 -14.88
CA TYR A 15 -2.97 -3.15 -15.69
C TYR A 15 -3.20 -3.37 -17.17
N GLY A 16 -3.63 -2.33 -17.88
CA GLY A 16 -3.93 -2.40 -19.30
C GLY A 16 -4.99 -3.48 -19.61
N ALA A 17 -4.60 -4.47 -20.40
CA ALA A 17 -5.45 -5.60 -20.74
C ALA A 17 -5.49 -6.71 -19.67
N TRP A 18 -4.60 -6.66 -18.68
CA TRP A 18 -4.55 -7.66 -17.61
C TRP A 18 -5.53 -7.32 -16.50
N THR A 19 -6.51 -8.18 -16.33
CA THR A 19 -7.49 -8.07 -15.24
C THR A 19 -7.04 -8.92 -14.08
N MET A 20 -6.99 -8.32 -12.88
CA MET A 20 -6.60 -9.00 -11.64
C MET A 20 -7.63 -8.70 -10.54
N GLY A 21 -8.00 -9.74 -9.81
CA GLY A 21 -8.95 -9.62 -8.70
C GLY A 21 -10.41 -9.36 -9.12
N ASN A 22 -11.25 -9.12 -8.13
CA ASN A 22 -12.64 -8.68 -8.30
C ASN A 22 -12.95 -7.59 -7.27
N ASP A 23 -12.33 -6.43 -7.47
CA ASP A 23 -12.38 -5.30 -6.52
C ASP A 23 -13.81 -4.88 -6.20
N ALA A 24 -14.69 -4.87 -7.19
CA ALA A 24 -16.08 -4.47 -7.00
C ALA A 24 -16.85 -5.38 -6.03
N ALA A 25 -16.56 -6.67 -6.06
CA ALA A 25 -17.17 -7.63 -5.15
C ALA A 25 -16.56 -7.56 -3.74
N VAL A 26 -15.27 -7.23 -3.61
CA VAL A 26 -14.57 -7.22 -2.33
C VAL A 26 -14.80 -5.90 -1.57
N LEU A 27 -14.94 -4.76 -2.27
CA LEU A 27 -15.12 -3.44 -1.65
C LEU A 27 -16.27 -3.37 -0.63
N GLN A 28 -17.32 -4.16 -0.81
CA GLN A 28 -18.47 -4.17 0.12
C GLN A 28 -18.17 -4.82 1.49
N TYR A 29 -17.04 -5.53 1.61
CA TYR A 29 -16.65 -6.28 2.81
C TYR A 29 -15.46 -5.71 3.55
N VAL A 30 -14.82 -4.66 3.01
CA VAL A 30 -13.62 -4.07 3.58
C VAL A 30 -13.86 -2.66 4.08
N SER A 31 -13.09 -2.23 5.07
CA SER A 31 -13.11 -0.88 5.61
C SER A 31 -11.97 -0.02 5.06
N SER A 32 -10.91 -0.64 4.56
CA SER A 32 -9.78 0.04 3.95
C SER A 32 -9.20 -0.73 2.75
N ALA A 33 -8.66 -0.01 1.77
CA ALA A 33 -8.12 -0.56 0.54
C ALA A 33 -6.71 -0.02 0.28
N ASN A 34 -5.74 -0.90 0.00
CA ASN A 34 -4.41 -0.52 -0.46
C ASN A 34 -4.43 -0.50 -1.99
N ILE A 35 -4.33 0.67 -2.59
CA ILE A 35 -4.49 0.85 -4.03
C ILE A 35 -3.13 0.88 -4.71
N ALA A 36 -2.94 0.00 -5.70
CA ALA A 36 -1.72 -0.06 -6.50
C ALA A 36 -1.41 1.27 -7.19
N CYS A 37 -0.12 1.63 -7.24
CA CYS A 37 0.35 2.94 -7.64
C CYS A 37 1.17 2.94 -8.95
N GLY A 38 0.95 1.95 -9.81
CA GLY A 38 1.51 1.90 -11.16
C GLY A 38 2.78 1.07 -11.33
N PHE A 39 3.50 0.72 -10.25
CA PHE A 39 4.79 0.04 -10.35
C PHE A 39 4.70 -1.48 -10.42
N HIS A 40 3.79 -2.08 -9.68
CA HIS A 40 3.51 -3.53 -9.75
C HIS A 40 2.17 -3.85 -10.42
N GLY A 41 1.31 -2.88 -10.49
CA GLY A 41 -0.04 -2.93 -11.03
C GLY A 41 -0.67 -1.55 -10.96
N GLY A 42 -1.90 -1.40 -11.43
CA GLY A 42 -2.66 -0.16 -11.27
C GLY A 42 -2.24 0.93 -12.25
N ASP A 43 -2.51 0.75 -13.54
CA ASP A 43 -2.38 1.86 -14.49
C ASP A 43 -3.27 3.05 -14.11
N PRO A 44 -3.03 4.26 -14.68
CA PRO A 44 -3.78 5.48 -14.30
C PRO A 44 -5.30 5.36 -14.40
N ALA A 45 -5.80 4.60 -15.37
CA ALA A 45 -7.25 4.40 -15.54
C ALA A 45 -7.82 3.46 -14.48
N THR A 46 -7.09 2.38 -14.17
CA THR A 46 -7.40 1.44 -13.09
C THR A 46 -7.38 2.16 -11.73
N MET A 47 -6.32 2.90 -11.44
CA MET A 47 -6.19 3.70 -10.21
C MET A 47 -7.39 4.63 -10.01
N ARG A 48 -7.74 5.41 -11.04
CA ARG A 48 -8.88 6.32 -11.00
C ARG A 48 -10.20 5.60 -10.76
N LYS A 49 -10.44 4.46 -11.41
CA LYS A 49 -11.67 3.66 -11.24
C LYS A 49 -11.75 3.07 -9.83
N THR A 50 -10.65 2.54 -9.30
CA THR A 50 -10.60 1.94 -7.97
C THR A 50 -10.83 2.99 -6.90
N VAL A 51 -10.21 4.17 -7.01
CA VAL A 51 -10.47 5.31 -6.10
C VAL A 51 -11.94 5.70 -6.13
N ALA A 52 -12.55 5.86 -7.32
CA ALA A 52 -13.97 6.19 -7.43
C ALA A 52 -14.88 5.18 -6.75
N ALA A 53 -14.59 3.90 -6.94
CA ALA A 53 -15.37 2.81 -6.34
C ALA A 53 -15.23 2.78 -4.81
N ALA A 54 -14.02 2.95 -4.29
CA ALA A 54 -13.75 2.99 -2.85
C ALA A 54 -14.41 4.20 -2.18
N VAL A 55 -14.30 5.39 -2.78
CA VAL A 55 -14.97 6.61 -2.30
C VAL A 55 -16.49 6.42 -2.23
N LYS A 56 -17.08 5.85 -3.27
CA LYS A 56 -18.53 5.58 -3.31
C LYS A 56 -19.00 4.65 -2.19
N GLN A 57 -18.16 3.72 -1.76
CA GLN A 57 -18.45 2.76 -0.68
C GLN A 57 -18.02 3.26 0.71
N GLY A 58 -17.40 4.43 0.81
CA GLY A 58 -16.89 4.96 2.08
C GLY A 58 -15.69 4.18 2.62
N VAL A 59 -14.95 3.47 1.75
CA VAL A 59 -13.75 2.70 2.09
C VAL A 59 -12.55 3.63 2.18
N ALA A 60 -11.75 3.52 3.25
CA ALA A 60 -10.55 4.33 3.44
C ALA A 60 -9.48 4.00 2.38
N LEU A 61 -8.90 5.05 1.78
CA LEU A 61 -7.92 4.92 0.71
C LEU A 61 -6.51 4.84 1.27
N GLY A 62 -5.73 3.86 0.84
CA GLY A 62 -4.31 3.74 1.15
C GLY A 62 -3.46 3.59 -0.10
N ALA A 63 -2.26 4.14 -0.07
CA ALA A 63 -1.27 3.92 -1.12
C ALA A 63 -0.55 2.58 -0.94
N HIS A 64 -0.36 1.87 -2.06
CA HIS A 64 0.29 0.55 -2.09
C HIS A 64 1.58 0.59 -2.92
N PRO A 65 2.61 1.36 -2.47
CA PRO A 65 3.84 1.51 -3.23
C PRO A 65 4.65 0.22 -3.28
N SER A 66 5.33 0.00 -4.41
CA SER A 66 6.11 -1.18 -4.71
C SER A 66 7.44 -0.85 -5.38
N LEU A 67 8.29 -1.86 -5.52
CA LEU A 67 9.39 -1.83 -6.47
C LEU A 67 8.84 -1.75 -7.90
N GLN A 68 9.61 -1.15 -8.82
CA GLN A 68 9.24 -1.04 -10.24
C GLN A 68 9.43 -2.40 -10.94
N ASP A 69 8.44 -3.26 -10.79
CA ASP A 69 8.49 -4.65 -11.25
C ASP A 69 7.11 -5.12 -11.72
N LEU A 70 6.61 -4.54 -12.80
CA LEU A 70 5.30 -4.90 -13.35
C LEU A 70 5.25 -6.40 -13.74
N ALA A 71 6.30 -6.90 -14.41
CA ALA A 71 6.34 -8.29 -14.87
C ALA A 71 6.44 -9.32 -13.73
N GLY A 72 7.06 -8.96 -12.60
CA GLY A 72 7.15 -9.79 -11.39
C GLY A 72 6.14 -9.41 -10.32
N PHE A 73 5.20 -8.53 -10.65
CA PHE A 73 4.16 -8.08 -9.72
C PHE A 73 4.73 -7.50 -8.43
N GLY A 74 5.88 -6.81 -8.50
CA GLY A 74 6.55 -6.24 -7.33
C GLY A 74 7.06 -7.27 -6.33
N ARG A 75 7.11 -8.56 -6.68
CA ARG A 75 7.50 -9.64 -5.76
C ARG A 75 8.94 -10.11 -5.94
N ARG A 76 9.61 -9.71 -7.02
CA ARG A 76 11.04 -10.00 -7.19
C ARG A 76 11.86 -9.02 -6.35
N VAL A 77 12.86 -9.55 -5.65
CA VAL A 77 13.80 -8.74 -4.89
C VAL A 77 14.69 -7.97 -5.88
N ILE A 78 14.59 -6.66 -5.86
CA ILE A 78 15.45 -5.74 -6.59
C ILE A 78 16.23 -4.95 -5.55
N GLN A 79 17.56 -4.94 -5.65
CA GLN A 79 18.40 -4.17 -4.75
C GLN A 79 18.23 -2.68 -5.04
N ILE A 80 17.88 -1.93 -4.03
CA ILE A 80 17.74 -0.47 -4.08
C ILE A 80 18.42 0.14 -2.85
N THR A 81 18.88 1.36 -3.01
CA THR A 81 19.40 2.18 -1.91
C THR A 81 18.24 2.77 -1.08
N PRO A 82 18.51 3.23 0.16
CA PRO A 82 17.51 3.98 0.93
C PRO A 82 16.98 5.23 0.20
N ASP A 83 17.83 5.96 -0.52
CA ASP A 83 17.41 7.15 -1.28
C ASP A 83 16.45 6.76 -2.42
N GLU A 84 16.76 5.71 -3.17
CA GLU A 84 15.86 5.18 -4.19
C GLU A 84 14.53 4.70 -3.58
N ALA A 85 14.56 4.08 -2.41
CA ALA A 85 13.34 3.68 -1.70
C ALA A 85 12.49 4.89 -1.31
N TYR A 86 13.12 5.96 -0.82
CA TYR A 86 12.45 7.22 -0.52
C TYR A 86 11.77 7.80 -1.77
N ASP A 87 12.52 7.94 -2.87
CA ASP A 87 12.04 8.55 -4.10
C ASP A 87 10.85 7.80 -4.71
N ILE A 88 10.94 6.46 -4.81
CA ILE A 88 9.85 5.65 -5.38
C ILE A 88 8.59 5.65 -4.49
N VAL A 89 8.74 5.77 -3.19
CA VAL A 89 7.60 5.84 -2.25
C VAL A 89 6.93 7.20 -2.34
N VAL A 90 7.69 8.30 -2.32
CA VAL A 90 7.14 9.66 -2.52
C VAL A 90 6.39 9.76 -3.84
N TYR A 91 7.00 9.29 -4.94
CA TYR A 91 6.39 9.30 -6.26
C TYR A 91 5.03 8.59 -6.29
N GLN A 92 4.97 7.38 -5.76
CA GLN A 92 3.78 6.54 -5.80
C GLN A 92 2.65 7.06 -4.90
N ILE A 93 3.00 7.51 -3.69
CA ILE A 93 2.01 8.16 -2.80
C ILE A 93 1.47 9.43 -3.46
N GLY A 94 2.34 10.26 -4.02
CA GLY A 94 1.96 11.50 -4.70
C GLY A 94 1.04 11.26 -5.89
N ALA A 95 1.31 10.24 -6.70
CA ALA A 95 0.46 9.86 -7.83
C ALA A 95 -0.96 9.50 -7.37
N LEU A 96 -1.09 8.62 -6.37
CA LEU A 96 -2.40 8.23 -5.85
C LEU A 96 -3.09 9.38 -5.12
N ALA A 97 -2.35 10.19 -4.36
CA ALA A 97 -2.90 11.37 -3.68
C ALA A 97 -3.49 12.38 -4.66
N GLY A 98 -2.83 12.61 -5.80
CA GLY A 98 -3.35 13.45 -6.87
C GLY A 98 -4.65 12.90 -7.47
N VAL A 99 -4.73 11.59 -7.72
CA VAL A 99 -5.95 10.93 -8.20
C VAL A 99 -7.06 11.00 -7.15
N ALA A 100 -6.76 10.76 -5.87
CA ALA A 100 -7.74 10.88 -4.79
C ALA A 100 -8.28 12.32 -4.66
N ALA A 101 -7.39 13.30 -4.67
CA ALA A 101 -7.76 14.72 -4.59
C ALA A 101 -8.66 15.16 -5.75
N SER A 102 -8.42 14.68 -6.98
CA SER A 102 -9.27 14.96 -8.14
C SER A 102 -10.70 14.44 -8.00
N GLN A 103 -10.95 13.59 -7.01
CA GLN A 103 -12.25 13.01 -6.70
C GLN A 103 -12.77 13.46 -5.31
N GLY A 104 -12.17 14.51 -4.74
CA GLY A 104 -12.59 15.09 -3.46
C GLY A 104 -12.24 14.23 -2.25
N ALA A 105 -11.32 13.28 -2.40
CA ALA A 105 -10.90 12.34 -1.34
C ALA A 105 -9.45 12.57 -0.90
N ARG A 106 -9.08 11.97 0.22
CA ARG A 106 -7.72 11.99 0.78
C ARG A 106 -7.27 10.58 1.08
N LEU A 107 -5.96 10.37 1.09
CA LEU A 107 -5.37 9.14 1.58
C LEU A 107 -5.47 9.08 3.11
N HIS A 108 -5.59 7.86 3.62
CA HIS A 108 -5.64 7.56 5.04
C HIS A 108 -4.38 6.84 5.51
N HIS A 109 -3.82 5.95 4.68
CA HIS A 109 -2.70 5.12 5.07
C HIS A 109 -1.79 4.77 3.89
N VAL A 110 -0.64 4.17 4.23
CA VAL A 110 0.31 3.60 3.28
C VAL A 110 0.67 2.20 3.74
N LYS A 111 0.66 1.24 2.81
CA LYS A 111 1.15 -0.13 3.02
C LYS A 111 2.02 -0.52 1.82
N ALA A 112 3.31 -0.73 2.04
CA ALA A 112 4.19 -1.21 0.98
C ALA A 112 3.73 -2.58 0.43
N HIS A 113 3.97 -2.83 -0.86
CA HIS A 113 3.64 -4.08 -1.53
C HIS A 113 4.84 -5.02 -1.67
N GLY A 114 4.57 -6.30 -1.65
CA GLY A 114 5.43 -7.38 -2.14
C GLY A 114 6.84 -7.38 -1.55
N ALA A 115 7.85 -7.37 -2.44
CA ALA A 115 9.25 -7.43 -2.03
C ALA A 115 9.66 -6.20 -1.21
N LEU A 116 9.19 -5.00 -1.54
CA LEU A 116 9.49 -3.79 -0.78
C LEU A 116 9.02 -3.91 0.68
N TYR A 117 7.82 -4.44 0.92
CA TYR A 117 7.30 -4.72 2.26
C TYR A 117 8.19 -5.68 3.06
N ASN A 118 8.59 -6.79 2.41
CA ASN A 118 9.40 -7.82 3.06
C ASN A 118 10.85 -7.36 3.31
N MET A 119 11.43 -6.59 2.41
CA MET A 119 12.77 -6.01 2.57
C MET A 119 12.77 -4.99 3.70
N ALA A 120 11.81 -4.06 3.70
CA ALA A 120 11.67 -3.07 4.75
C ALA A 120 11.43 -3.68 6.14
N ALA A 121 10.78 -4.82 6.23
CA ALA A 121 10.58 -5.49 7.50
C ALA A 121 11.91 -5.91 8.20
N ARG A 122 13.01 -6.03 7.44
CA ARG A 122 14.30 -6.56 7.91
C ARG A 122 15.47 -5.58 7.77
N ASP A 123 15.33 -4.59 6.90
CA ASP A 123 16.38 -3.61 6.60
C ASP A 123 16.04 -2.26 7.26
N GLU A 124 16.95 -1.78 8.11
CA GLU A 124 16.76 -0.54 8.87
C GLU A 124 16.87 0.70 7.99
N GLY A 125 17.77 0.70 6.99
CA GLY A 125 17.97 1.82 6.07
C GLY A 125 16.73 2.03 5.22
N LEU A 126 16.22 0.95 4.60
CA LEU A 126 14.98 1.00 3.83
C LEU A 126 13.77 1.39 4.69
N SER A 127 13.69 0.86 5.91
CA SER A 127 12.61 1.21 6.86
C SER A 127 12.57 2.70 7.15
N ARG A 128 13.72 3.28 7.48
CA ARG A 128 13.83 4.72 7.77
C ARG A 128 13.45 5.56 6.55
N ALA A 129 13.95 5.20 5.37
CA ALA A 129 13.66 5.92 4.13
C ALA A 129 12.17 5.89 3.79
N ILE A 130 11.53 4.73 3.88
CA ILE A 130 10.09 4.59 3.63
C ILE A 130 9.27 5.40 4.66
N CYS A 131 9.59 5.29 5.94
CA CYS A 131 8.89 6.05 6.99
C CYS A 131 9.04 7.55 6.79
N GLN A 132 10.26 8.01 6.43
CA GLN A 132 10.50 9.42 6.16
C GLN A 132 9.71 9.89 4.93
N ALA A 133 9.71 9.12 3.84
CA ALA A 133 8.93 9.42 2.64
C ALA A 133 7.43 9.58 2.93
N VAL A 134 6.85 8.68 3.71
CA VAL A 134 5.44 8.77 4.12
C VAL A 134 5.19 10.03 4.93
N LYS A 135 6.05 10.32 5.91
CA LYS A 135 5.91 11.49 6.79
C LYS A 135 6.06 12.81 6.03
N ASP A 136 6.99 12.90 5.08
CA ASP A 136 7.25 14.10 4.31
C ASP A 136 6.14 14.40 3.31
N VAL A 137 5.49 13.36 2.76
CA VAL A 137 4.32 13.55 1.90
C VAL A 137 3.11 14.03 2.70
N ASP A 138 2.80 13.35 3.80
CA ASP A 138 1.72 13.76 4.71
C ASP A 138 1.91 13.07 6.07
N ALA A 139 2.27 13.84 7.08
CA ALA A 139 2.49 13.34 8.44
C ALA A 139 1.23 12.79 9.13
N SER A 140 0.04 12.99 8.57
CA SER A 140 -1.22 12.43 9.06
C SER A 140 -1.48 11.00 8.57
N LEU A 141 -0.72 10.51 7.59
CA LEU A 141 -0.85 9.15 7.07
C LEU A 141 -0.43 8.11 8.11
N ILE A 142 -1.14 6.99 8.10
CA ILE A 142 -0.84 5.85 8.97
C ILE A 142 -0.05 4.82 8.18
N LEU A 143 1.11 4.41 8.68
CA LEU A 143 1.89 3.36 8.04
C LEU A 143 1.42 1.97 8.51
N TYR A 144 1.08 1.09 7.56
CA TYR A 144 0.77 -0.32 7.84
C TYR A 144 2.02 -1.15 7.59
N GLY A 145 2.57 -1.73 8.64
CA GLY A 145 3.78 -2.53 8.60
C GLY A 145 3.64 -3.87 9.33
N LEU A 146 4.48 -4.83 8.97
CA LEU A 146 4.50 -6.15 9.61
C LEU A 146 4.74 -6.01 11.12
N ALA A 147 3.92 -6.66 11.91
CA ALA A 147 4.08 -6.66 13.36
C ALA A 147 5.49 -7.15 13.77
N GLY A 148 6.17 -6.41 14.66
CA GLY A 148 7.52 -6.72 15.13
C GLY A 148 8.62 -6.47 14.11
N SER A 149 8.37 -5.70 13.04
CA SER A 149 9.35 -5.39 12.00
C SER A 149 10.13 -4.10 12.30
N LYS A 150 11.31 -3.98 11.67
CA LYS A 150 12.10 -2.75 11.68
C LYS A 150 11.32 -1.55 11.11
N LEU A 151 10.39 -1.80 10.21
CA LEU A 151 9.53 -0.75 9.65
C LEU A 151 8.64 -0.10 10.72
N ILE A 152 8.05 -0.91 11.61
CA ILE A 152 7.25 -0.40 12.73
C ILE A 152 8.13 0.35 13.75
N ASP A 153 9.33 -0.15 14.01
CA ASP A 153 10.27 0.50 14.93
C ASP A 153 10.75 1.86 14.37
N ALA A 154 11.06 1.92 13.08
CA ALA A 154 11.44 3.15 12.39
C ALA A 154 10.30 4.20 12.41
N ALA A 155 9.06 3.77 12.16
CA ALA A 155 7.90 4.66 12.21
C ALA A 155 7.72 5.28 13.62
N ARG A 156 7.81 4.46 14.65
CA ARG A 156 7.74 4.92 16.05
C ARG A 156 8.86 5.90 16.39
N ALA A 157 10.08 5.62 15.94
CA ALA A 157 11.25 6.45 16.20
C ALA A 157 11.10 7.89 15.68
N ILE A 158 10.39 8.10 14.57
CA ILE A 158 10.15 9.42 13.99
C ILE A 158 8.77 10.00 14.34
N GLY A 159 7.98 9.33 15.18
CA GLY A 159 6.63 9.76 15.56
C GLY A 159 5.60 9.67 14.43
N LEU A 160 5.81 8.78 13.45
CA LEU A 160 4.82 8.46 12.42
C LEU A 160 3.81 7.45 12.99
N ALA A 161 2.52 7.72 12.82
CA ALA A 161 1.47 6.78 13.20
C ALA A 161 1.61 5.46 12.44
N ALA A 162 1.59 4.34 13.15
CA ALA A 162 1.77 3.03 12.51
C ALA A 162 0.86 1.96 13.13
N VAL A 163 0.38 1.07 12.27
CA VAL A 163 -0.39 -0.12 12.63
C VAL A 163 0.48 -1.35 12.45
N SER A 164 0.61 -2.13 13.53
CA SER A 164 1.21 -3.47 13.49
C SER A 164 0.24 -4.42 12.79
N TYR A 165 0.42 -4.54 11.48
CA TYR A 165 -0.46 -5.30 10.60
C TYR A 165 -0.16 -6.80 10.69
N THR A 166 -1.20 -7.61 10.82
CA THR A 166 -1.15 -9.07 10.72
C THR A 166 -1.77 -9.52 9.41
N HIS A 167 -0.97 -10.19 8.57
CA HIS A 167 -1.43 -10.68 7.28
C HIS A 167 -2.15 -12.02 7.43
N LEU A 168 -3.45 -12.05 7.18
CA LEU A 168 -4.19 -13.29 7.00
C LEU A 168 -3.95 -13.78 5.56
N ARG A 169 -3.11 -14.81 5.42
CA ARG A 169 -3.05 -15.55 4.16
C ARG A 169 -4.12 -16.63 4.20
N ALA A 170 -4.96 -16.70 3.17
CA ALA A 170 -5.71 -17.92 2.91
C ALA A 170 -4.68 -19.06 2.77
N HIS A 171 -4.83 -20.13 3.54
CA HIS A 171 -4.11 -21.35 3.27
C HIS A 171 -4.62 -21.87 1.91
N GLU A 172 -3.84 -21.64 0.87
CA GLU A 172 -3.99 -22.44 -0.34
C GLU A 172 -3.65 -23.88 0.09
N THR A 173 -4.66 -24.66 0.35
CA THR A 173 -4.49 -26.11 0.42
C THR A 173 -4.11 -26.54 -0.99
N GLY A 174 -2.80 -26.69 -1.23
CA GLY A 174 -2.30 -27.28 -2.45
C GLY A 174 -2.92 -28.67 -2.58
N ARG A 175 -3.86 -28.81 -3.46
CA ARG A 175 -4.22 -30.11 -4.01
C ARG A 175 -3.26 -30.37 -5.15
N ASN A 176 -2.42 -31.39 -4.92
CA ASN A 176 -1.64 -32.05 -5.97
C ASN A 176 -2.53 -32.44 -7.15
#